data_d6a1995631247cb9059db97314ba8b49
#
_entry.id   d6a1995631247cb9059db97314ba8b49
#
_cell.length_a   1.000
_cell.length_b   1.000
_cell.length_c   1.000
_cell.angle_alpha   90.00
_cell.angle_beta   90.00
_cell.angle_gamma   90.00
#
_symmetry.space_group_name_H-M   'P 1'
#
loop_
_entity.id
_entity.type
_entity.pdbx_description
1 polymer ?
#
loop_
_entity_poly.entity_id
_entity_poly.type
_entity_poly.pdbx_seq_one_letter_code
_entity_poly.pdbx_strand_id
1 'polypeptide(L)'
;MSKKSKIGAPPGTMQYTGIVNTERIKITLIEFNETEFFEQEFFDLSDCLMYVKPNMVKWINVEGVHKTELIEKIGKLYNLHPLTLEDIVNIDQRPKFEDYDNYLLSIMKMITYQDKVYSEQLSMVLLENTVISFQEPTGGDGFDIVRNRLRTGKGRVRKLGADYLFYALMDAVVDCYFHAVEKIGDKVEVLEEEIMNAPKKSTLIQLYELKREVIFLRRQVWPLRDLVNNLIRSESSFVTD
;
A
#
# COMPACT_ATOMS: atom_id res chain seq x y z
N MET A 1 -22.32 0.21 8.99
CA MET A 1 -21.57 -0.35 10.14
C MET A 1 -20.55 0.69 10.59
N SER A 2 -20.38 0.93 11.89
CA SER A 2 -19.40 1.89 12.41
C SER A 2 -18.00 1.25 12.47
N LYS A 3 -16.95 2.06 12.23
CA LYS A 3 -15.56 1.64 12.51
C LYS A 3 -15.43 1.13 13.94
N LYS A 4 -14.76 0.00 14.13
CA LYS A 4 -14.49 -0.53 15.48
C LYS A 4 -13.34 0.24 16.11
N SER A 5 -13.53 0.72 17.35
CA SER A 5 -12.46 1.38 18.10
C SER A 5 -11.59 0.33 18.80
N LYS A 6 -10.29 0.53 18.78
CA LYS A 6 -9.26 -0.34 19.41
C LYS A 6 -8.91 0.09 20.84
N ILE A 7 -9.55 1.14 21.34
CA ILE A 7 -9.23 1.72 22.66
C ILE A 7 -9.42 0.66 23.74
N GLY A 8 -8.32 0.33 24.46
CA GLY A 8 -8.32 -0.62 25.57
C GLY A 8 -8.01 -2.08 25.22
N ALA A 9 -7.76 -2.41 23.95
CA ALA A 9 -7.29 -3.73 23.56
C ALA A 9 -5.79 -3.93 23.94
N PRO A 10 -5.39 -5.15 24.37
CA PRO A 10 -3.99 -5.45 24.61
C PRO A 10 -3.13 -5.28 23.34
N PRO A 11 -1.82 -4.91 23.48
CA PRO A 11 -0.90 -4.87 22.35
C PRO A 11 -0.83 -6.23 21.63
N GLY A 12 -0.71 -6.22 20.30
CA GLY A 12 -0.71 -7.45 19.47
C GLY A 12 -2.11 -8.00 19.17
N THR A 13 -3.19 -7.33 19.61
CA THR A 13 -4.55 -7.76 19.30
C THR A 13 -4.89 -7.44 17.83
N MET A 14 -5.08 -8.47 17.03
CA MET A 14 -5.50 -8.32 15.64
C MET A 14 -7.00 -8.05 15.55
N GLN A 15 -7.35 -6.79 15.33
CA GLN A 15 -8.72 -6.36 15.09
C GLN A 15 -8.78 -5.47 13.86
N TYR A 16 -9.47 -5.92 12.82
CA TYR A 16 -9.72 -5.10 11.66
C TYR A 16 -10.57 -3.88 12.02
N THR A 17 -10.06 -2.68 11.69
CA THR A 17 -10.69 -1.40 12.06
C THR A 17 -11.54 -0.79 10.95
N GLY A 18 -11.49 -1.37 9.74
CA GLY A 18 -12.23 -0.90 8.58
C GLY A 18 -13.69 -1.37 8.51
N ILE A 19 -14.32 -1.10 7.37
CA ILE A 19 -15.68 -1.54 7.05
C ILE A 19 -15.56 -2.76 6.14
N VAL A 20 -16.12 -3.90 6.56
CA VAL A 20 -16.15 -5.10 5.73
C VAL A 20 -17.23 -4.94 4.66
N ASN A 21 -16.80 -4.73 3.42
CA ASN A 21 -17.68 -4.57 2.27
C ASN A 21 -17.79 -5.85 1.42
N THR A 22 -16.91 -6.81 1.63
CA THR A 22 -16.88 -8.09 0.93
C THR A 22 -16.28 -9.18 1.81
N GLU A 23 -16.69 -10.42 1.60
CA GLU A 23 -16.08 -11.60 2.21
C GLU A 23 -14.95 -12.20 1.36
N ARG A 24 -14.76 -11.69 0.14
CA ARG A 24 -13.76 -12.20 -0.79
C ARG A 24 -12.38 -11.75 -0.37
N ILE A 25 -11.44 -12.65 -0.52
CA ILE A 25 -9.99 -12.38 -0.49
C ILE A 25 -9.44 -12.66 -1.88
N LYS A 26 -8.35 -12.02 -2.22
CA LYS A 26 -7.57 -12.32 -3.42
C LYS A 26 -6.10 -12.26 -3.07
N ILE A 27 -5.36 -13.27 -3.48
CA ILE A 27 -3.91 -13.36 -3.32
C ILE A 27 -3.33 -13.45 -4.72
N THR A 28 -2.54 -12.47 -5.13
CA THR A 28 -1.82 -12.52 -6.40
C THR A 28 -0.37 -12.88 -6.10
N LEU A 29 0.07 -14.02 -6.60
CA LEU A 29 1.48 -14.44 -6.57
C LEU A 29 2.13 -14.03 -7.87
N ILE A 30 3.17 -13.24 -7.78
CA ILE A 30 4.07 -12.93 -8.89
C ILE A 30 5.46 -13.43 -8.52
N GLU A 31 6.02 -14.30 -9.35
CA GLU A 31 7.38 -14.80 -9.20
C GLU A 31 8.18 -14.51 -10.45
N PHE A 32 9.41 -14.10 -10.27
CA PHE A 32 10.26 -13.74 -11.38
C PHE A 32 11.75 -13.93 -11.07
N ASN A 33 12.50 -14.10 -12.11
CA ASN A 33 13.94 -13.89 -12.22
C ASN A 33 14.23 -13.19 -13.55
N GLU A 34 15.47 -13.12 -13.97
CA GLU A 34 15.85 -12.44 -15.22
C GLU A 34 15.18 -13.05 -16.46
N THR A 35 14.95 -14.36 -16.47
CA THR A 35 14.46 -15.11 -17.64
C THR A 35 13.03 -15.59 -17.51
N GLU A 36 12.55 -15.87 -16.28
CA GLU A 36 11.25 -16.46 -16.02
C GLU A 36 10.31 -15.44 -15.32
N PHE A 37 9.04 -15.60 -15.62
CA PHE A 37 7.97 -14.83 -14.99
C PHE A 37 6.74 -15.72 -14.82
N PHE A 38 6.12 -15.63 -13.66
CA PHE A 38 4.87 -16.31 -13.34
C PHE A 38 3.96 -15.33 -12.61
N GLU A 39 2.67 -15.34 -12.93
CA GLU A 39 1.65 -14.54 -12.25
C GLU A 39 0.36 -15.34 -12.19
N GLN A 40 -0.20 -15.49 -11.00
CA GLN A 40 -1.48 -16.17 -10.81
C GLN A 40 -2.24 -15.62 -9.60
N GLU A 41 -3.56 -15.60 -9.71
CA GLU A 41 -4.47 -15.24 -8.64
C GLU A 41 -4.98 -16.50 -7.92
N PHE A 42 -5.07 -16.39 -6.59
CA PHE A 42 -5.57 -17.42 -5.68
C PHE A 42 -6.58 -16.82 -4.72
N PHE A 43 -7.46 -17.66 -4.19
CA PHE A 43 -8.46 -17.28 -3.20
C PHE A 43 -8.25 -18.01 -1.86
N ASP A 44 -7.22 -18.84 -1.79
CA ASP A 44 -6.74 -19.53 -0.58
C ASP A 44 -5.21 -19.47 -0.51
N LEU A 45 -4.68 -19.30 0.70
CA LEU A 45 -3.23 -19.21 0.93
C LEU A 45 -2.53 -20.56 0.67
N SER A 46 -3.18 -21.66 1.02
CA SER A 46 -2.59 -23.02 0.85
C SER A 46 -2.38 -23.32 -0.61
N ASP A 47 -3.34 -22.94 -1.45
CA ASP A 47 -3.24 -23.10 -2.91
C ASP A 47 -2.09 -22.24 -3.47
N CYS A 48 -1.99 -20.98 -3.02
CA CYS A 48 -0.90 -20.08 -3.42
C CYS A 48 0.48 -20.68 -3.09
N LEU A 49 0.64 -21.22 -1.88
CA LEU A 49 1.93 -21.75 -1.42
C LEU A 49 2.40 -23.00 -2.17
N MET A 50 1.49 -23.77 -2.79
CA MET A 50 1.87 -24.92 -3.62
C MET A 50 2.59 -24.52 -4.91
N TYR A 51 2.45 -23.29 -5.38
CA TYR A 51 3.09 -22.80 -6.60
C TYR A 51 4.41 -22.08 -6.36
N VAL A 52 4.78 -21.78 -5.09
CA VAL A 52 6.00 -21.07 -4.75
C VAL A 52 7.25 -21.83 -5.17
N LYS A 53 8.08 -21.21 -6.01
CA LYS A 53 9.34 -21.80 -6.51
C LYS A 53 10.54 -21.32 -5.69
N PRO A 54 11.56 -22.17 -5.50
CA PRO A 54 12.82 -21.73 -4.92
C PRO A 54 13.59 -20.79 -5.88
N ASN A 55 14.47 -19.96 -5.34
CA ASN A 55 15.41 -19.11 -6.12
C ASN A 55 14.74 -18.09 -7.07
N MET A 56 13.53 -17.67 -6.80
CA MET A 56 12.85 -16.58 -7.50
C MET A 56 12.53 -15.46 -6.53
N VAL A 57 12.53 -14.23 -7.03
CA VAL A 57 11.93 -13.10 -6.30
C VAL A 57 10.42 -13.26 -6.33
N LYS A 58 9.78 -13.05 -5.18
CA LYS A 58 8.35 -13.24 -4.99
C LYS A 58 7.67 -11.94 -4.59
N TRP A 59 6.53 -11.68 -5.19
CA TRP A 59 5.59 -10.70 -4.70
C TRP A 59 4.26 -11.37 -4.40
N ILE A 60 3.87 -11.35 -3.14
CA ILE A 60 2.59 -11.87 -2.66
C ILE A 60 1.71 -10.66 -2.33
N ASN A 61 0.79 -10.31 -3.23
CA ASN A 61 -0.16 -9.24 -3.00
C ASN A 61 -1.45 -9.78 -2.39
N VAL A 62 -1.78 -9.35 -1.18
CA VAL A 62 -2.92 -9.84 -0.39
C VAL A 62 -3.97 -8.75 -0.32
N GLU A 63 -5.08 -8.92 -1.04
CA GLU A 63 -6.29 -8.10 -0.96
C GLU A 63 -7.29 -8.81 -0.02
N GLY A 64 -7.30 -8.41 1.25
CA GLY A 64 -8.14 -9.13 2.20
C GLY A 64 -7.73 -9.00 3.67
N VAL A 65 -7.16 -7.85 4.07
CA VAL A 65 -6.75 -7.59 5.47
C VAL A 65 -7.87 -7.70 6.51
N HIS A 66 -9.13 -7.69 6.07
CA HIS A 66 -10.29 -7.91 6.92
C HIS A 66 -10.40 -9.36 7.45
N LYS A 67 -9.73 -10.31 6.80
CA LYS A 67 -9.64 -11.71 7.24
C LYS A 67 -8.41 -11.91 8.13
N THR A 68 -8.58 -11.62 9.40
CA THR A 68 -7.48 -11.66 10.39
C THR A 68 -6.82 -13.03 10.50
N GLU A 69 -7.56 -14.12 10.28
CA GLU A 69 -7.02 -15.48 10.28
C GLU A 69 -6.04 -15.74 9.12
N LEU A 70 -6.26 -15.09 7.95
CA LEU A 70 -5.32 -15.14 6.83
C LEU A 70 -4.01 -14.43 7.20
N ILE A 71 -4.13 -13.22 7.78
CA ILE A 71 -2.97 -12.43 8.20
C ILE A 71 -2.18 -13.16 9.28
N GLU A 72 -2.86 -13.83 10.24
CA GLU A 72 -2.20 -14.65 11.24
C GLU A 72 -1.43 -15.83 10.63
N LYS A 73 -2.01 -16.53 9.66
CA LYS A 73 -1.33 -17.64 8.95
C LYS A 73 -0.08 -17.14 8.23
N ILE A 74 -0.16 -16.01 7.51
CA ILE A 74 0.99 -15.39 6.84
C ILE A 74 2.04 -14.97 7.88
N GLY A 75 1.61 -14.36 8.99
CA GLY A 75 2.50 -13.97 10.07
C GLY A 75 3.28 -15.14 10.67
N LYS A 76 2.64 -16.28 10.90
CA LYS A 76 3.31 -17.51 11.36
C LYS A 76 4.28 -18.05 10.33
N LEU A 77 3.90 -18.04 9.05
CA LEU A 77 4.72 -18.59 7.96
C LEU A 77 6.02 -17.80 7.78
N TYR A 78 5.94 -16.47 7.87
CA TYR A 78 7.07 -15.57 7.65
C TYR A 78 7.69 -15.02 8.93
N ASN A 79 7.30 -15.56 10.10
CA ASN A 79 7.78 -15.15 11.41
C ASN A 79 7.67 -13.64 11.66
N LEU A 80 6.50 -13.06 11.33
CA LEU A 80 6.23 -11.65 11.57
C LEU A 80 5.83 -11.40 13.02
N HIS A 81 6.30 -10.28 13.56
CA HIS A 81 6.01 -9.90 14.94
C HIS A 81 4.50 -9.62 15.15
N PRO A 82 3.89 -9.98 16.30
CA PRO A 82 2.46 -9.73 16.54
C PRO A 82 2.03 -8.26 16.39
N LEU A 83 2.90 -7.30 16.74
CA LEU A 83 2.62 -5.88 16.53
C LEU A 83 2.54 -5.51 15.04
N THR A 84 3.36 -6.14 14.19
CA THR A 84 3.27 -5.98 12.74
C THR A 84 1.92 -6.46 12.21
N LEU A 85 1.44 -7.62 12.67
CA LEU A 85 0.14 -8.14 12.27
C LEU A 85 -1.01 -7.23 12.74
N GLU A 86 -0.89 -6.69 13.95
CA GLU A 86 -1.79 -5.69 14.49
C GLU A 86 -1.85 -4.45 13.60
N ASP A 87 -0.70 -3.95 13.16
CA ASP A 87 -0.60 -2.77 12.32
C ASP A 87 -1.13 -2.99 10.90
N ILE A 88 -0.93 -4.18 10.33
CA ILE A 88 -1.48 -4.57 9.03
C ILE A 88 -3.01 -4.52 9.03
N VAL A 89 -3.66 -5.05 10.07
CA VAL A 89 -5.14 -5.10 10.15
C VAL A 89 -5.77 -3.80 10.66
N ASN A 90 -4.96 -2.90 11.25
CA ASN A 90 -5.39 -1.57 11.67
C ASN A 90 -5.19 -0.56 10.54
N ILE A 91 -6.19 -0.37 9.69
CA ILE A 91 -6.10 0.46 8.49
C ILE A 91 -6.01 1.98 8.74
N ASP A 92 -6.06 2.43 9.98
CA ASP A 92 -5.92 3.85 10.35
C ASP A 92 -4.49 4.21 10.85
N GLN A 93 -3.49 3.35 10.58
CA GLN A 93 -2.10 3.63 10.91
C GLN A 93 -1.55 4.84 10.16
N ARG A 94 -0.62 5.53 10.80
CA ARG A 94 0.19 6.57 10.14
C ARG A 94 1.27 5.90 9.29
N PRO A 95 1.67 6.50 8.17
CA PRO A 95 2.84 6.04 7.44
C PRO A 95 4.04 5.90 8.37
N LYS A 96 4.72 4.75 8.30
CA LYS A 96 5.90 4.44 9.09
C LYS A 96 6.78 3.42 8.40
N PHE A 97 8.04 3.37 8.80
CA PHE A 97 9.02 2.37 8.41
C PHE A 97 9.64 1.80 9.69
N GLU A 98 9.71 0.49 9.77
CA GLU A 98 10.31 -0.25 10.90
C GLU A 98 11.24 -1.33 10.37
N ASP A 99 12.43 -1.42 10.95
CA ASP A 99 13.44 -2.41 10.65
C ASP A 99 13.44 -3.47 11.76
N TYR A 100 13.10 -4.70 11.38
CA TYR A 100 13.15 -5.87 12.23
C TYR A 100 14.32 -6.77 11.80
N ASP A 101 14.83 -7.61 12.70
CA ASP A 101 15.98 -8.48 12.43
C ASP A 101 15.82 -9.35 11.17
N ASN A 102 14.60 -9.75 10.84
CA ASN A 102 14.29 -10.70 9.77
C ASN A 102 13.41 -10.14 8.63
N TYR A 103 13.00 -8.88 8.68
CA TYR A 103 12.26 -8.19 7.63
C TYR A 103 12.19 -6.68 7.84
N LEU A 104 11.84 -5.96 6.79
CA LEU A 104 11.47 -4.54 6.86
C LEU A 104 9.95 -4.40 6.73
N LEU A 105 9.37 -3.50 7.53
CA LEU A 105 7.96 -3.13 7.43
C LEU A 105 7.83 -1.69 6.95
N SER A 106 7.04 -1.46 5.90
CA SER A 106 6.59 -0.14 5.48
C SER A 106 5.08 -0.07 5.51
N ILE A 107 4.53 0.95 6.14
CA ILE A 107 3.11 1.29 6.08
C ILE A 107 2.97 2.64 5.42
N MET A 108 2.21 2.68 4.33
CA MET A 108 1.95 3.87 3.53
C MET A 108 0.44 4.03 3.32
N LYS A 109 0.04 5.15 2.75
CA LYS A 109 -1.33 5.35 2.26
C LYS A 109 -1.28 5.40 0.73
N MET A 110 -1.95 4.49 0.07
CA MET A 110 -2.21 4.58 -1.36
C MET A 110 -3.31 5.61 -1.59
N ILE A 111 -3.02 6.61 -2.40
CA ILE A 111 -3.96 7.68 -2.73
C ILE A 111 -4.49 7.44 -4.13
N THR A 112 -5.80 7.44 -4.27
CA THR A 112 -6.45 7.44 -5.57
C THR A 112 -7.33 8.68 -5.71
N TYR A 113 -7.42 9.21 -6.93
CA TYR A 113 -8.26 10.35 -7.26
C TYR A 113 -9.30 9.92 -8.28
N GLN A 114 -10.57 10.05 -7.94
CA GLN A 114 -11.70 9.84 -8.84
C GLN A 114 -12.49 11.16 -8.98
N ASP A 115 -13.51 11.35 -8.16
CA ASP A 115 -14.23 12.62 -7.96
C ASP A 115 -13.61 13.45 -6.83
N LYS A 116 -12.96 12.79 -5.90
CA LYS A 116 -12.22 13.32 -4.75
C LYS A 116 -11.05 12.42 -4.39
N VAL A 117 -10.28 12.84 -3.40
CA VAL A 117 -9.17 12.06 -2.86
C VAL A 117 -9.68 10.92 -2.00
N TYR A 118 -9.32 9.69 -2.35
CA TYR A 118 -9.50 8.48 -1.55
C TYR A 118 -8.14 8.00 -1.04
N SER A 119 -8.16 7.30 0.07
CA SER A 119 -6.96 6.76 0.70
C SER A 119 -7.24 5.40 1.29
N GLU A 120 -6.40 4.43 0.99
CA GLU A 120 -6.38 3.14 1.68
C GLU A 120 -5.00 2.87 2.27
N GLN A 121 -4.92 1.97 3.25
CA GLN A 121 -3.65 1.55 3.81
C GLN A 121 -3.02 0.48 2.95
N LEU A 122 -1.74 0.69 2.62
CA LEU A 122 -0.84 -0.30 2.08
C LEU A 122 0.19 -0.63 3.16
N SER A 123 0.25 -1.90 3.54
CA SER A 123 1.34 -2.41 4.38
C SER A 123 2.22 -3.33 3.53
N MET A 124 3.53 -3.15 3.58
CA MET A 124 4.49 -3.96 2.81
C MET A 124 5.56 -4.51 3.74
N VAL A 125 5.85 -5.79 3.57
CA VAL A 125 6.92 -6.50 4.26
C VAL A 125 7.94 -6.93 3.23
N LEU A 126 9.22 -6.55 3.43
CA LEU A 126 10.35 -7.00 2.64
C LEU A 126 11.12 -8.04 3.43
N LEU A 127 11.26 -9.22 2.84
CA LEU A 127 12.14 -10.31 3.29
C LEU A 127 13.23 -10.54 2.23
N GLU A 128 14.18 -11.43 2.48
CA GLU A 128 15.34 -11.69 1.63
C GLU A 128 15.02 -11.79 0.12
N ASN A 129 14.02 -12.62 -0.26
CA ASN A 129 13.60 -12.81 -1.65
C ASN A 129 12.09 -12.65 -1.83
N THR A 130 11.41 -11.98 -0.92
CA THR A 130 9.94 -11.88 -0.95
C THR A 130 9.48 -10.50 -0.52
N VAL A 131 8.58 -9.92 -1.28
CA VAL A 131 7.78 -8.77 -0.86
C VAL A 131 6.35 -9.25 -0.65
N ILE A 132 5.76 -8.92 0.50
CA ILE A 132 4.36 -9.16 0.78
C ILE A 132 3.68 -7.80 0.92
N SER A 133 2.67 -7.53 0.10
CA SER A 133 1.82 -6.34 0.23
C SER A 133 0.43 -6.71 0.72
N PHE A 134 -0.11 -5.90 1.61
CA PHE A 134 -1.41 -6.09 2.25
C PHE A 134 -2.28 -4.87 2.00
N GLN A 135 -3.48 -5.12 1.46
CA GLN A 135 -4.43 -4.08 1.05
C GLN A 135 -5.86 -4.45 1.46
N GLU A 136 -6.73 -3.46 1.49
CA GLU A 136 -8.17 -3.68 1.57
C GLU A 136 -8.68 -4.16 0.20
N PRO A 137 -9.78 -4.92 0.13
CA PRO A 137 -10.36 -5.38 -1.12
C PRO A 137 -11.17 -4.24 -1.78
N THR A 138 -10.50 -3.20 -2.27
CA THR A 138 -11.12 -1.98 -2.81
C THR A 138 -11.32 -1.99 -4.32
N GLY A 139 -10.83 -3.03 -5.02
CA GLY A 139 -11.10 -3.22 -6.45
C GLY A 139 -10.10 -2.58 -7.40
N GLY A 140 -8.88 -2.34 -6.95
CA GLY A 140 -7.75 -1.88 -7.76
C GLY A 140 -6.70 -1.17 -6.95
N ASP A 141 -5.47 -1.21 -7.44
CA ASP A 141 -4.32 -0.56 -6.81
C ASP A 141 -3.50 0.22 -7.86
N GLY A 142 -2.54 1.02 -7.39
CA GLY A 142 -1.63 1.79 -8.23
C GLY A 142 -0.47 0.99 -8.85
N PHE A 143 -0.49 -0.35 -8.78
CA PHE A 143 0.67 -1.18 -9.13
C PHE A 143 0.68 -1.72 -10.55
N ASP A 144 -0.27 -1.38 -11.39
CA ASP A 144 -0.33 -1.88 -12.77
C ASP A 144 0.92 -1.53 -13.58
N ILE A 145 1.55 -0.39 -13.30
CA ILE A 145 2.79 -0.01 -13.94
C ILE A 145 3.94 -0.96 -13.56
N VAL A 146 4.02 -1.38 -12.30
CA VAL A 146 5.02 -2.33 -11.80
C VAL A 146 4.74 -3.73 -12.37
N ARG A 147 3.48 -4.19 -12.33
CA ARG A 147 3.07 -5.47 -12.94
C ARG A 147 3.42 -5.51 -14.43
N ASN A 148 3.15 -4.43 -15.16
CA ASN A 148 3.46 -4.37 -16.59
C ASN A 148 4.97 -4.39 -16.87
N ARG A 149 5.79 -3.72 -16.05
CA ARG A 149 7.27 -3.81 -16.13
C ARG A 149 7.74 -5.25 -15.88
N LEU A 150 7.15 -5.94 -14.89
CA LEU A 150 7.45 -7.34 -14.59
C LEU A 150 7.04 -8.27 -15.74
N ARG A 151 5.83 -8.15 -16.28
CA ARG A 151 5.32 -8.97 -17.40
C ARG A 151 6.17 -8.83 -18.65
N THR A 152 6.55 -7.59 -18.98
CA THR A 152 7.31 -7.30 -20.22
C THR A 152 8.83 -7.48 -20.06
N GLY A 153 9.34 -7.65 -18.84
CA GLY A 153 10.78 -7.72 -18.57
C GLY A 153 11.53 -6.42 -18.88
N LYS A 154 10.82 -5.30 -19.03
CA LYS A 154 11.42 -4.00 -19.32
C LYS A 154 12.10 -3.40 -18.09
N GLY A 155 13.27 -2.81 -18.30
CA GLY A 155 14.04 -2.14 -17.25
C GLY A 155 14.85 -3.09 -16.38
N ARG A 156 15.05 -2.73 -15.12
CA ARG A 156 15.90 -3.47 -14.17
C ARG A 156 15.11 -4.38 -13.22
N VAL A 157 13.77 -4.29 -13.17
CA VAL A 157 12.93 -4.90 -12.13
C VAL A 157 13.10 -6.42 -12.03
N ARG A 158 13.36 -7.12 -13.14
CA ARG A 158 13.61 -8.58 -13.12
C ARG A 158 15.07 -8.95 -12.85
N LYS A 159 16.01 -7.98 -12.93
CA LYS A 159 17.46 -8.20 -12.78
C LYS A 159 17.93 -7.96 -11.36
N LEU A 160 17.11 -7.31 -10.56
CA LEU A 160 17.42 -6.91 -9.20
C LEU A 160 16.54 -7.68 -8.21
N GLY A 161 16.88 -7.62 -6.93
CA GLY A 161 16.27 -8.40 -5.88
C GLY A 161 14.89 -7.92 -5.43
N ALA A 162 14.43 -8.49 -4.31
CA ALA A 162 13.17 -8.12 -3.69
C ALA A 162 13.18 -6.68 -3.16
N ASP A 163 14.33 -6.17 -2.78
CA ASP A 163 14.55 -4.79 -2.34
C ASP A 163 14.22 -3.77 -3.45
N TYR A 164 14.67 -4.04 -4.67
CA TYR A 164 14.30 -3.20 -5.81
C TYR A 164 12.82 -3.26 -6.14
N LEU A 165 12.20 -4.43 -6.03
CA LEU A 165 10.74 -4.56 -6.16
C LEU A 165 10.02 -3.75 -5.08
N PHE A 166 10.46 -3.85 -3.83
CA PHE A 166 9.91 -3.08 -2.72
C PHE A 166 10.02 -1.56 -2.96
N TYR A 167 11.19 -1.10 -3.42
CA TYR A 167 11.39 0.28 -3.86
C TYR A 167 10.44 0.66 -5.00
N ALA A 168 10.30 -0.17 -6.03
CA ALA A 168 9.44 0.11 -7.18
C ALA A 168 7.94 0.21 -6.81
N LEU A 169 7.51 -0.55 -5.79
CA LEU A 169 6.16 -0.45 -5.24
C LEU A 169 5.98 0.85 -4.45
N MET A 170 6.97 1.24 -3.64
CA MET A 170 6.93 2.53 -2.93
C MET A 170 6.91 3.71 -3.91
N ASP A 171 7.73 3.67 -4.96
CA ASP A 171 7.80 4.67 -6.03
C ASP A 171 6.44 4.83 -6.73
N ALA A 172 5.77 3.73 -7.08
CA ALA A 172 4.43 3.75 -7.66
C ALA A 172 3.39 4.39 -6.73
N VAL A 173 3.49 4.18 -5.41
CA VAL A 173 2.63 4.87 -4.43
C VAL A 173 2.88 6.37 -4.42
N VAL A 174 4.14 6.80 -4.50
CA VAL A 174 4.50 8.22 -4.57
C VAL A 174 3.99 8.86 -5.87
N ASP A 175 4.05 8.16 -7.00
CA ASP A 175 3.47 8.60 -8.27
C ASP A 175 1.95 8.87 -8.14
N CYS A 176 1.23 8.06 -7.37
CA CYS A 176 -0.18 8.29 -7.09
C CYS A 176 -0.44 9.61 -6.33
N TYR A 177 0.48 10.03 -5.44
CA TYR A 177 0.37 11.33 -4.77
C TYR A 177 0.53 12.49 -5.75
N PHE A 178 1.50 12.42 -6.68
CA PHE A 178 1.67 13.45 -7.70
C PHE A 178 0.44 13.57 -8.57
N HIS A 179 -0.12 12.46 -9.01
CA HIS A 179 -1.38 12.48 -9.79
C HIS A 179 -2.53 13.13 -9.01
N ALA A 180 -2.68 12.84 -7.72
CA ALA A 180 -3.72 13.46 -6.89
C ALA A 180 -3.50 14.99 -6.74
N VAL A 181 -2.24 15.44 -6.58
CA VAL A 181 -1.88 16.86 -6.50
C VAL A 181 -2.20 17.58 -7.80
N GLU A 182 -1.87 16.99 -8.97
CA GLU A 182 -2.22 17.55 -10.29
C GLU A 182 -3.73 17.74 -10.43
N LYS A 183 -4.53 16.72 -10.07
CA LYS A 183 -6.00 16.79 -10.12
C LYS A 183 -6.59 17.84 -9.18
N ILE A 184 -5.98 18.06 -8.03
CA ILE A 184 -6.34 19.14 -7.12
C ILE A 184 -5.99 20.50 -7.77
N GLY A 185 -4.84 20.62 -8.43
CA GLY A 185 -4.43 21.80 -9.17
C GLY A 185 -5.45 22.16 -10.26
N ASP A 186 -5.84 21.21 -11.11
CA ASP A 186 -6.87 21.40 -12.14
C ASP A 186 -8.18 21.97 -11.55
N LYS A 187 -8.60 21.46 -10.37
CA LYS A 187 -9.80 21.98 -9.67
C LYS A 187 -9.63 23.39 -9.15
N VAL A 188 -8.44 23.75 -8.66
CA VAL A 188 -8.14 25.12 -8.20
C VAL A 188 -8.32 26.09 -9.34
N GLU A 189 -7.73 25.82 -10.51
CA GLU A 189 -7.81 26.69 -11.70
C GLU A 189 -9.27 26.92 -12.13
N VAL A 190 -10.07 25.87 -12.20
CA VAL A 190 -11.50 25.97 -12.54
C VAL A 190 -12.27 26.84 -11.53
N LEU A 191 -11.99 26.66 -10.22
CA LEU A 191 -12.64 27.45 -9.19
C LEU A 191 -12.21 28.91 -9.19
N GLU A 192 -10.94 29.22 -9.51
CA GLU A 192 -10.45 30.57 -9.65
C GLU A 192 -11.19 31.31 -10.78
N GLU A 193 -11.35 30.67 -11.94
CA GLU A 193 -12.12 31.24 -13.07
C GLU A 193 -13.59 31.51 -12.69
N GLU A 194 -14.25 30.57 -12.00
CA GLU A 194 -15.62 30.76 -11.54
C GLU A 194 -15.76 31.92 -10.55
N ILE A 195 -14.81 32.07 -9.62
CA ILE A 195 -14.81 33.14 -8.62
C ILE A 195 -14.63 34.52 -9.31
N MET A 196 -13.77 34.61 -10.31
CA MET A 196 -13.48 35.83 -11.00
C MET A 196 -14.62 36.28 -11.92
N ASN A 197 -15.30 35.34 -12.58
CA ASN A 197 -16.30 35.69 -13.61
C ASN A 197 -17.72 35.79 -13.04
N ALA A 198 -18.18 34.83 -12.25
CA ALA A 198 -19.54 34.78 -11.71
C ALA A 198 -19.63 33.92 -10.45
N PRO A 199 -19.24 34.45 -9.27
CA PRO A 199 -19.24 33.68 -8.05
C PRO A 199 -20.65 33.26 -7.61
N LYS A 200 -20.85 31.97 -7.33
CA LYS A 200 -22.11 31.39 -6.86
C LYS A 200 -21.94 30.85 -5.42
N LYS A 201 -23.05 30.59 -4.74
CA LYS A 201 -23.00 29.88 -3.43
C LYS A 201 -22.39 28.48 -3.56
N SER A 202 -22.59 27.81 -4.70
CA SER A 202 -21.97 26.51 -5.01
C SER A 202 -20.44 26.60 -5.07
N THR A 203 -19.88 27.68 -5.63
CA THR A 203 -18.44 27.90 -5.73
C THR A 203 -17.79 27.99 -4.35
N LEU A 204 -18.48 28.62 -3.38
CA LEU A 204 -17.99 28.66 -2.00
C LEU A 204 -17.98 27.25 -1.35
N ILE A 205 -19.01 26.44 -1.59
CA ILE A 205 -19.08 25.06 -1.08
C ILE A 205 -17.91 24.24 -1.67
N GLN A 206 -17.71 24.30 -2.98
CA GLN A 206 -16.61 23.60 -3.66
C GLN A 206 -15.24 24.03 -3.12
N LEU A 207 -15.04 25.31 -2.82
CA LEU A 207 -13.81 25.81 -2.21
C LEU A 207 -13.58 25.20 -0.82
N TYR A 208 -14.63 25.06 0.01
CA TYR A 208 -14.52 24.38 1.30
C TYR A 208 -14.20 22.88 1.15
N GLU A 209 -14.79 22.20 0.17
CA GLU A 209 -14.51 20.80 -0.11
C GLU A 209 -13.07 20.62 -0.56
N LEU A 210 -12.60 21.44 -1.50
CA LEU A 210 -11.22 21.45 -1.97
C LEU A 210 -10.21 21.68 -0.83
N LYS A 211 -10.48 22.68 0.03
CA LYS A 211 -9.67 22.91 1.23
C LYS A 211 -9.57 21.66 2.11
N ARG A 212 -10.68 20.93 2.28
CA ARG A 212 -10.71 19.68 3.06
C ARG A 212 -9.89 18.57 2.39
N GLU A 213 -9.97 18.44 1.06
CA GLU A 213 -9.16 17.48 0.29
C GLU A 213 -7.66 17.77 0.44
N VAL A 214 -7.24 19.03 0.32
CA VAL A 214 -5.84 19.45 0.50
C VAL A 214 -5.35 19.14 1.92
N ILE A 215 -6.14 19.45 2.96
CA ILE A 215 -5.79 19.16 4.35
C ILE A 215 -5.69 17.64 4.56
N PHE A 216 -6.60 16.88 3.97
CA PHE A 216 -6.58 15.41 4.05
C PHE A 216 -5.31 14.86 3.39
N LEU A 217 -5.02 15.25 2.15
CA LEU A 217 -3.83 14.82 1.42
C LEU A 217 -2.54 15.16 2.19
N ARG A 218 -2.43 16.40 2.69
CA ARG A 218 -1.28 16.83 3.50
C ARG A 218 -1.04 15.89 4.70
N ARG A 219 -2.11 15.46 5.39
CA ARG A 219 -2.00 14.53 6.53
C ARG A 219 -1.49 13.15 6.13
N GLN A 220 -1.75 12.71 4.90
CA GLN A 220 -1.25 11.43 4.41
C GLN A 220 0.22 11.54 3.95
N VAL A 221 0.59 12.65 3.31
CA VAL A 221 1.93 12.84 2.73
C VAL A 221 2.97 13.23 3.80
N TRP A 222 2.60 14.07 4.77
CA TRP A 222 3.55 14.60 5.74
C TRP A 222 4.38 13.52 6.47
N PRO A 223 3.80 12.40 6.94
CA PRO A 223 4.57 11.36 7.63
C PRO A 223 5.53 10.57 6.72
N LEU A 224 5.37 10.63 5.39
CA LEU A 224 6.27 9.95 4.45
C LEU A 224 7.70 10.47 4.53
N ARG A 225 7.88 11.73 4.92
CA ARG A 225 9.22 12.29 5.15
C ARG A 225 9.98 11.50 6.21
N ASP A 226 9.32 11.19 7.31
CA ASP A 226 9.93 10.42 8.40
C ASP A 226 10.15 8.97 7.98
N LEU A 227 9.23 8.39 7.22
CA LEU A 227 9.37 7.07 6.64
C LEU A 227 10.62 6.98 5.75
N VAL A 228 10.77 7.89 4.78
CA VAL A 228 11.92 7.93 3.87
C VAL A 228 13.22 8.18 4.63
N ASN A 229 13.22 9.09 5.61
CA ASN A 229 14.39 9.32 6.44
C ASN A 229 14.81 8.08 7.24
N ASN A 230 13.85 7.31 7.76
CA ASN A 230 14.13 6.07 8.47
C ASN A 230 14.67 5.01 7.52
N LEU A 231 14.12 4.89 6.30
CA LEU A 231 14.64 3.99 5.27
C LEU A 231 16.09 4.32 4.89
N ILE A 232 16.41 5.61 4.67
CA ILE A 232 17.78 6.05 4.32
C ILE A 232 18.77 5.78 5.46
N ARG A 233 18.32 5.84 6.71
CA ARG A 233 19.15 5.61 7.89
C ARG A 233 19.22 4.14 8.31
N SER A 234 18.37 3.30 7.75
CA SER A 234 18.42 1.87 7.99
C SER A 234 19.70 1.30 7.37
N GLU A 235 20.54 0.66 8.20
CA GLU A 235 21.72 -0.09 7.78
C GLU A 235 21.34 -1.56 7.52
N SER A 236 20.12 -1.78 7.07
CA SER A 236 19.55 -3.10 6.90
C SER A 236 20.24 -3.89 5.80
N SER A 237 20.55 -5.15 6.08
CA SER A 237 21.11 -6.09 5.08
C SER A 237 20.09 -6.47 3.99
N PHE A 238 18.83 -6.08 4.14
CA PHE A 238 17.79 -6.33 3.12
C PHE A 238 17.82 -5.34 1.96
N VAL A 239 18.51 -4.20 2.11
CA VAL A 239 18.62 -3.15 1.08
C VAL A 239 20.03 -3.20 0.52
N THR A 240 20.14 -3.44 -0.78
CA THR A 240 21.43 -3.39 -1.51
C THR A 240 21.71 -1.97 -2.02
N ASP A 241 23.01 -1.65 -2.29
CA ASP A 241 23.47 -0.35 -2.82
C ASP A 241 22.97 -0.07 -4.25
#